data_f8adc36479235e10533d69737beac7f8
#
_entry.id   f8adc36479235e10533d69737beac7f8
#
_cell.length_a   1.000
_cell.length_b   1.000
_cell.length_c   1.000
_cell.angle_alpha   90.00
_cell.angle_beta   90.00
_cell.angle_gamma   90.00
#
_symmetry.space_group_name_H-M   'P 1'
#
loop_
_entity.id
_entity.type
_entity.pdbx_description
1 polymer ?
#
loop_
_entity_poly.entity_id
_entity_poly.type
_entity_poly.pdbx_seq_one_letter_code
_entity_poly.pdbx_strand_id
1 'polypeptide(L)'
;MKITVLVENSTSCRLYGEHGLSVYIEYDGKKYLLDTGASTLFAKNAKELGISLADIDTAFLSHAHYDHSGGFEAFFKENDKAEVYMQDTSAENCYFRTETGDKYIGIPVQLLEAYKERFHTLHTVCEVEKGVWAVPHSTENLDGMGRRAHMYRKVGDEFIADDFAHEQSIVFETEKGLVIFNSCSHGGIANIVREVQNAFAGKKIYAVIGGFHMMKLSGLDTL
;
A
#
# COMPACT_ATOMS: atom_id res chain seq x y z
N MET A 1 -18.26 8.35 -1.84
CA MET A 1 -17.20 7.36 -1.57
C MET A 1 -17.70 6.35 -0.55
N LYS A 2 -17.52 5.05 -0.80
CA LYS A 2 -17.74 3.96 0.17
C LYS A 2 -16.45 3.17 0.31
N ILE A 3 -16.10 2.81 1.53
CA ILE A 3 -14.83 2.15 1.86
C ILE A 3 -15.16 0.87 2.62
N THR A 4 -14.60 -0.24 2.20
CA THR A 4 -14.76 -1.55 2.84
C THR A 4 -13.38 -2.16 3.06
N VAL A 5 -13.01 -2.37 4.32
CA VAL A 5 -11.78 -3.09 4.66
C VAL A 5 -12.06 -4.58 4.45
N LEU A 6 -11.32 -5.20 3.53
CA LEU A 6 -11.43 -6.63 3.23
C LEU A 6 -10.60 -7.46 4.20
N VAL A 7 -9.40 -6.96 4.54
CA VAL A 7 -8.48 -7.61 5.49
C VAL A 7 -7.76 -6.54 6.30
N GLU A 8 -7.58 -6.79 7.58
CA GLU A 8 -6.66 -6.09 8.47
C GLU A 8 -6.25 -7.00 9.64
N ASN A 9 -5.33 -6.56 10.50
CA ASN A 9 -4.72 -7.37 11.57
C ASN A 9 -5.70 -7.92 12.61
N SER A 10 -6.85 -7.28 12.76
CA SER A 10 -7.89 -7.68 13.71
C SER A 10 -9.27 -7.66 13.05
N THR A 11 -10.23 -8.34 13.68
CA THR A 11 -11.60 -8.29 13.22
C THR A 11 -12.57 -8.28 14.41
N SER A 12 -13.57 -7.42 14.33
CA SER A 12 -14.68 -7.37 15.29
C SER A 12 -15.98 -7.96 14.74
N CYS A 13 -15.95 -8.51 13.53
CA CYS A 13 -17.08 -9.08 12.83
C CYS A 13 -16.85 -10.56 12.46
N ARG A 14 -17.73 -11.13 11.67
CA ARG A 14 -17.65 -12.53 11.20
C ARG A 14 -16.54 -12.80 10.18
N LEU A 15 -15.86 -11.76 9.69
CA LEU A 15 -14.75 -11.91 8.77
C LEU A 15 -13.46 -12.34 9.50
N TYR A 16 -12.53 -12.86 8.76
CA TYR A 16 -11.22 -13.27 9.27
C TYR A 16 -10.19 -12.17 9.03
N GLY A 17 -9.31 -11.94 10.01
CA GLY A 17 -8.16 -11.04 9.90
C GLY A 17 -6.87 -11.81 9.66
N GLU A 18 -5.89 -11.14 9.06
CA GLU A 18 -4.49 -11.56 8.97
C GLU A 18 -3.59 -10.34 9.06
N HIS A 19 -2.29 -10.55 9.25
CA HIS A 19 -1.34 -9.45 9.18
C HIS A 19 -1.31 -8.86 7.77
N GLY A 20 -1.57 -7.55 7.66
CA GLY A 20 -1.63 -6.84 6.40
C GLY A 20 -2.92 -6.02 6.23
N LEU A 21 -3.09 -5.47 5.05
CA LEU A 21 -4.27 -4.65 4.72
C LEU A 21 -4.74 -4.95 3.29
N SER A 22 -6.06 -4.92 3.11
CA SER A 22 -6.71 -4.82 1.80
C SER A 22 -7.98 -3.99 1.92
N VAL A 23 -8.13 -2.99 1.05
CA VAL A 23 -9.25 -2.05 1.09
C VAL A 23 -9.92 -1.96 -0.28
N TYR A 24 -11.23 -2.24 -0.30
CA TYR A 24 -12.08 -1.99 -1.45
C TYR A 24 -12.72 -0.61 -1.34
N ILE A 25 -12.68 0.16 -2.42
CA ILE A 25 -13.15 1.54 -2.46
C ILE A 25 -14.09 1.73 -3.65
N GLU A 26 -15.28 2.26 -3.39
CA GLU A 26 -16.21 2.74 -4.43
C GLU A 26 -16.17 4.27 -4.45
N TYR A 27 -15.79 4.84 -5.59
CA TYR A 27 -15.69 6.28 -5.76
C TYR A 27 -16.03 6.68 -7.21
N ASP A 28 -16.89 7.67 -7.38
CA ASP A 28 -17.32 8.24 -8.67
C ASP A 28 -17.73 7.18 -9.72
N GLY A 29 -18.48 6.16 -9.29
CA GLY A 29 -18.98 5.08 -10.14
C GLY A 29 -17.95 4.00 -10.48
N LYS A 30 -16.70 4.14 -10.04
CA LYS A 30 -15.60 3.17 -10.22
C LYS A 30 -15.29 2.41 -8.93
N LYS A 31 -14.63 1.27 -9.10
CA LYS A 31 -14.25 0.34 -8.04
C LYS A 31 -12.73 0.18 -8.01
N TYR A 32 -12.16 0.38 -6.84
CA TYR A 32 -10.71 0.35 -6.63
C TYR A 32 -10.35 -0.69 -5.58
N LEU A 33 -9.17 -1.28 -5.72
CA LEU A 33 -8.56 -2.13 -4.72
C LEU A 33 -7.22 -1.52 -4.30
N LEU A 34 -7.04 -1.28 -3.01
CA LEU A 34 -5.75 -0.94 -2.43
C LEU A 34 -5.26 -2.14 -1.66
N ASP A 35 -4.15 -2.72 -2.11
CA ASP A 35 -3.49 -3.89 -1.55
C ASP A 35 -4.38 -5.17 -1.51
N THR A 36 -3.77 -6.29 -1.21
CA THR A 36 -4.41 -7.61 -1.27
C THR A 36 -4.19 -8.45 -0.01
N GLY A 37 -3.60 -7.86 1.05
CA GLY A 37 -3.23 -8.63 2.24
C GLY A 37 -2.06 -9.57 2.00
N ALA A 38 -1.82 -10.47 2.96
CA ALA A 38 -0.73 -11.44 2.92
C ALA A 38 -1.08 -12.74 2.17
N SER A 39 -2.37 -12.99 1.90
CA SER A 39 -2.84 -14.25 1.35
C SER A 39 -4.09 -14.08 0.47
N THR A 40 -4.79 -15.19 0.22
CA THR A 40 -6.09 -15.18 -0.47
C THR A 40 -7.26 -14.79 0.44
N LEU A 41 -7.02 -14.37 1.67
CA LEU A 41 -8.06 -14.10 2.66
C LEU A 41 -8.94 -12.92 2.26
N PHE A 42 -8.36 -11.86 1.68
CA PHE A 42 -9.11 -10.71 1.16
C PHE A 42 -10.19 -11.13 0.14
N ALA A 43 -9.87 -12.09 -0.75
CA ALA A 43 -10.83 -12.59 -1.75
C ALA A 43 -11.97 -13.38 -1.10
N LYS A 44 -11.68 -14.19 -0.08
CA LYS A 44 -12.70 -14.89 0.70
C LYS A 44 -13.63 -13.91 1.40
N ASN A 45 -13.06 -12.88 2.06
CA ASN A 45 -13.83 -11.85 2.73
C ASN A 45 -14.64 -11.00 1.75
N ALA A 46 -14.09 -10.66 0.57
CA ALA A 46 -14.84 -9.98 -0.50
C ALA A 46 -16.08 -10.78 -0.90
N LYS A 47 -15.93 -12.08 -1.12
CA LYS A 47 -17.02 -12.99 -1.45
C LYS A 47 -18.12 -13.03 -0.36
N GLU A 48 -17.73 -13.11 0.92
CA GLU A 48 -18.66 -13.08 2.06
C GLU A 48 -19.43 -11.76 2.16
N LEU A 49 -18.82 -10.67 1.69
CA LEU A 49 -19.43 -9.33 1.63
C LEU A 49 -20.23 -9.09 0.34
N GLY A 50 -20.26 -10.05 -0.59
CA GLY A 50 -20.93 -9.90 -1.89
C GLY A 50 -20.20 -8.95 -2.83
N ILE A 51 -18.89 -8.71 -2.63
CA ILE A 51 -18.04 -7.89 -3.48
C ILE A 51 -17.40 -8.79 -4.53
N SER A 52 -17.61 -8.46 -5.81
CA SER A 52 -16.99 -9.15 -6.95
C SER A 52 -15.64 -8.50 -7.26
N LEU A 53 -14.55 -9.27 -7.15
CA LEU A 53 -13.21 -8.81 -7.52
C LEU A 53 -13.09 -8.59 -9.05
N ALA A 54 -13.86 -9.31 -9.86
CA ALA A 54 -13.90 -9.13 -11.32
C ALA A 54 -14.40 -7.73 -11.73
N ASP A 55 -15.14 -7.07 -10.85
CA ASP A 55 -15.69 -5.74 -11.14
C ASP A 55 -14.71 -4.59 -10.85
N ILE A 56 -13.60 -4.85 -10.18
CA ILE A 56 -12.60 -3.82 -9.85
C ILE A 56 -12.01 -3.27 -11.13
N ASP A 57 -11.97 -1.93 -11.23
CA ASP A 57 -11.53 -1.20 -12.41
C ASP A 57 -10.03 -0.89 -12.36
N THR A 58 -9.51 -0.56 -11.17
CA THR A 58 -8.11 -0.17 -10.95
C THR A 58 -7.64 -0.67 -9.59
N ALA A 59 -6.40 -1.12 -9.50
CA ALA A 59 -5.79 -1.53 -8.25
C ALA A 59 -4.49 -0.77 -7.96
N PHE A 60 -4.09 -0.73 -6.69
CA PHE A 60 -2.88 -0.08 -6.24
C PHE A 60 -2.12 -1.02 -5.30
N LEU A 61 -0.80 -1.05 -5.46
CA LEU A 61 0.12 -1.58 -4.45
C LEU A 61 0.69 -0.39 -3.68
N SER A 62 0.39 -0.32 -2.39
CA SER A 62 0.85 0.78 -1.54
C SER A 62 2.36 0.77 -1.33
N HIS A 63 2.96 -0.42 -1.19
CA HIS A 63 4.39 -0.62 -1.01
C HIS A 63 4.80 -2.09 -1.18
N ALA A 64 6.09 -2.36 -1.30
CA ALA A 64 6.63 -3.64 -1.74
C ALA A 64 6.75 -4.71 -0.62
N HIS A 65 5.78 -4.84 0.30
CA HIS A 65 5.77 -5.87 1.33
C HIS A 65 4.73 -6.96 1.07
N TYR A 66 5.03 -8.21 1.52
CA TYR A 66 4.21 -9.39 1.24
C TYR A 66 2.80 -9.31 1.84
N ASP A 67 2.66 -8.66 2.99
CA ASP A 67 1.40 -8.49 3.71
C ASP A 67 0.45 -7.45 3.06
N HIS A 68 0.88 -6.88 1.93
CA HIS A 68 0.10 -6.00 1.05
C HIS A 68 0.00 -6.55 -0.39
N SER A 69 0.96 -7.38 -0.80
CA SER A 69 1.05 -7.90 -2.16
C SER A 69 0.76 -9.40 -2.29
N GLY A 70 0.61 -10.12 -1.17
CA GLY A 70 0.53 -11.59 -1.15
C GLY A 70 -0.69 -12.18 -1.85
N GLY A 71 -1.76 -11.42 -1.99
CA GLY A 71 -2.99 -11.85 -2.66
C GLY A 71 -3.10 -11.50 -4.15
N PHE A 72 -2.15 -10.76 -4.75
CA PHE A 72 -2.30 -10.33 -6.15
C PHE A 72 -2.44 -11.46 -7.15
N GLU A 73 -1.78 -12.59 -6.95
CA GLU A 73 -1.97 -13.76 -7.82
C GLU A 73 -3.44 -14.25 -7.81
N ALA A 74 -4.08 -14.25 -6.64
CA ALA A 74 -5.50 -14.59 -6.53
C ALA A 74 -6.39 -13.52 -7.16
N PHE A 75 -6.04 -12.25 -7.00
CA PHE A 75 -6.73 -11.14 -7.64
C PHE A 75 -6.72 -11.28 -9.17
N PHE A 76 -5.56 -11.53 -9.77
CA PHE A 76 -5.43 -11.68 -11.23
C PHE A 76 -6.15 -12.90 -11.80
N LYS A 77 -6.37 -13.94 -10.99
CA LYS A 77 -7.20 -15.10 -11.41
C LYS A 77 -8.69 -14.78 -11.48
N GLU A 78 -9.16 -13.79 -10.72
CA GLU A 78 -10.57 -13.38 -10.67
C GLU A 78 -10.85 -12.11 -11.48
N ASN A 79 -9.83 -11.29 -11.73
CA ASN A 79 -9.94 -10.03 -12.46
C ASN A 79 -8.95 -10.02 -13.63
N ASP A 80 -9.47 -9.88 -14.85
CA ASP A 80 -8.69 -9.90 -16.10
C ASP A 80 -8.44 -8.50 -16.69
N LYS A 81 -8.97 -7.43 -16.09
CA LYS A 81 -8.98 -6.08 -16.66
C LYS A 81 -8.20 -5.03 -15.86
N ALA A 82 -8.24 -5.10 -14.52
CA ALA A 82 -7.66 -4.03 -13.70
C ALA A 82 -6.14 -3.99 -13.79
N GLU A 83 -5.60 -2.83 -14.03
CA GLU A 83 -4.18 -2.52 -13.92
C GLU A 83 -3.82 -2.23 -12.46
N VAL A 84 -2.60 -2.57 -12.06
CA VAL A 84 -2.07 -2.33 -10.71
C VAL A 84 -1.00 -1.24 -10.78
N TYR A 85 -1.22 -0.12 -10.14
CA TYR A 85 -0.27 0.99 -10.09
C TYR A 85 0.61 0.91 -8.85
N MET A 86 1.93 0.99 -9.04
CA MET A 86 2.94 0.93 -7.98
C MET A 86 4.10 1.88 -8.28
N GLN A 87 4.97 2.14 -7.30
CA GLN A 87 6.19 2.90 -7.57
C GLN A 87 7.21 2.07 -8.36
N ASP A 88 7.99 2.71 -9.22
CA ASP A 88 9.03 2.09 -10.06
C ASP A 88 10.17 1.46 -9.25
N THR A 89 10.36 1.93 -8.02
CA THR A 89 11.31 1.36 -7.05
C THR A 89 10.80 0.10 -6.36
N SER A 90 9.53 -0.28 -6.58
CA SER A 90 8.97 -1.54 -6.07
C SER A 90 9.62 -2.73 -6.73
N ALA A 91 10.19 -3.62 -5.92
CA ALA A 91 10.88 -4.82 -6.39
C ALA A 91 10.72 -5.98 -5.40
N GLU A 92 11.03 -7.19 -5.87
CA GLU A 92 11.03 -8.42 -5.06
C GLU A 92 12.33 -8.52 -4.24
N ASN A 93 12.60 -7.53 -3.36
CA ASN A 93 13.90 -7.39 -2.71
C ASN A 93 13.87 -6.89 -1.25
N CYS A 94 12.72 -6.81 -0.60
CA CYS A 94 12.61 -6.32 0.78
C CYS A 94 12.87 -7.42 1.80
N TYR A 95 13.62 -7.07 2.87
CA TYR A 95 14.03 -7.99 3.92
C TYR A 95 13.91 -7.34 5.30
N PHE A 96 13.54 -8.16 6.29
CA PHE A 96 13.72 -7.84 7.71
C PHE A 96 14.99 -8.53 8.19
N ARG A 97 15.93 -7.77 8.79
CA ARG A 97 17.24 -8.27 9.18
C ARG A 97 17.48 -8.14 10.66
N THR A 98 17.97 -9.21 11.27
CA THR A 98 18.38 -9.26 12.68
C THR A 98 19.71 -9.97 12.81
N GLU A 99 20.28 -9.96 14.02
CA GLU A 99 21.47 -10.75 14.35
C GLU A 99 21.27 -12.26 14.17
N THR A 100 20.02 -12.73 14.22
CA THR A 100 19.66 -14.14 14.10
C THR A 100 19.37 -14.59 12.67
N GLY A 101 19.30 -13.66 11.71
CA GLY A 101 19.11 -13.98 10.30
C GLY A 101 18.29 -12.96 9.52
N ASP A 102 18.20 -13.19 8.22
CA ASP A 102 17.48 -12.37 7.28
C ASP A 102 16.17 -13.06 6.87
N LYS A 103 15.05 -12.36 6.99
CA LYS A 103 13.74 -12.83 6.56
C LYS A 103 13.28 -12.01 5.36
N TYR A 104 12.95 -12.69 4.26
CA TYR A 104 12.30 -12.05 3.12
C TYR A 104 10.90 -11.55 3.52
N ILE A 105 10.60 -10.29 3.23
CA ILE A 105 9.32 -9.64 3.50
C ILE A 105 8.75 -8.91 2.28
N GLY A 106 9.35 -9.12 1.11
CA GLY A 106 9.01 -8.44 -0.13
C GLY A 106 7.80 -9.00 -0.86
N ILE A 107 7.53 -8.44 -2.03
CA ILE A 107 6.54 -8.94 -3.00
C ILE A 107 6.83 -10.44 -3.27
N PRO A 108 5.80 -11.30 -3.38
CA PRO A 108 6.00 -12.72 -3.70
C PRO A 108 6.92 -12.90 -4.91
N VAL A 109 7.95 -13.75 -4.75
CA VAL A 109 8.96 -13.97 -5.78
C VAL A 109 8.32 -14.44 -7.09
N GLN A 110 8.75 -13.87 -8.21
CA GLN A 110 8.25 -14.08 -9.58
C GLN A 110 6.87 -13.45 -9.87
N LEU A 111 6.21 -12.81 -8.92
CA LEU A 111 4.91 -12.18 -9.15
C LEU A 111 5.00 -11.08 -10.21
N LEU A 112 5.99 -10.20 -10.10
CA LEU A 112 6.16 -9.07 -11.01
C LEU A 112 6.44 -9.53 -12.45
N GLU A 113 7.27 -10.56 -12.63
CA GLU A 113 7.55 -11.11 -13.95
C GLU A 113 6.36 -11.90 -14.53
N ALA A 114 5.68 -12.69 -13.69
CA ALA A 114 4.54 -13.51 -14.13
C ALA A 114 3.34 -12.67 -14.60
N TYR A 115 3.18 -11.47 -14.05
CA TYR A 115 2.05 -10.58 -14.34
C TYR A 115 2.51 -9.18 -14.79
N LYS A 116 3.69 -9.07 -15.42
CA LYS A 116 4.31 -7.80 -15.80
C LYS A 116 3.40 -6.85 -16.59
N GLU A 117 2.54 -7.40 -17.46
CA GLU A 117 1.59 -6.61 -18.27
C GLU A 117 0.45 -5.98 -17.44
N ARG A 118 0.33 -6.37 -16.18
CA ARG A 118 -0.71 -5.88 -15.26
C ARG A 118 -0.18 -4.83 -14.29
N PHE A 119 1.15 -4.71 -14.14
CA PHE A 119 1.79 -3.75 -13.26
C PHE A 119 2.27 -2.52 -14.04
N HIS A 120 1.83 -1.35 -13.59
CA HIS A 120 2.23 -0.04 -14.13
C HIS A 120 3.02 0.74 -13.11
N THR A 121 4.24 1.10 -13.46
CA THR A 121 5.15 1.82 -12.57
C THR A 121 4.98 3.33 -12.70
N LEU A 122 5.00 4.01 -11.57
CA LEU A 122 4.92 5.46 -11.45
C LEU A 122 6.22 6.01 -10.85
N HIS A 123 6.60 7.23 -11.23
CA HIS A 123 7.84 7.88 -10.79
C HIS A 123 7.59 9.17 -9.99
N THR A 124 6.42 9.77 -10.18
CA THR A 124 6.08 11.08 -9.61
C THR A 124 4.63 11.11 -9.21
N VAL A 125 4.18 12.21 -8.60
CA VAL A 125 2.76 12.46 -8.38
C VAL A 125 2.02 12.32 -9.72
N CYS A 126 1.06 11.42 -9.80
CA CYS A 126 0.36 11.06 -11.02
C CYS A 126 -1.14 10.95 -10.79
N GLU A 127 -1.93 11.58 -11.64
CA GLU A 127 -3.37 11.33 -11.72
C GLU A 127 -3.60 10.04 -12.51
N VAL A 128 -3.95 8.97 -11.80
CA VAL A 128 -4.19 7.64 -12.40
C VAL A 128 -5.57 7.58 -13.03
N GLU A 129 -6.52 8.18 -12.36
CA GLU A 129 -7.91 8.35 -12.80
C GLU A 129 -8.39 9.72 -12.37
N LYS A 130 -9.40 10.27 -13.01
CA LYS A 130 -9.93 11.59 -12.68
C LYS A 130 -10.21 11.74 -11.19
N GLY A 131 -9.46 12.61 -10.52
CA GLY A 131 -9.56 12.86 -9.08
C GLY A 131 -8.99 11.74 -8.19
N VAL A 132 -8.24 10.79 -8.77
CA VAL A 132 -7.55 9.71 -8.04
C VAL A 132 -6.06 9.75 -8.36
N TRP A 133 -5.25 9.97 -7.37
CA TRP A 133 -3.83 10.28 -7.50
C TRP A 133 -2.97 9.29 -6.73
N ALA A 134 -1.82 8.96 -7.29
CA ALA A 134 -0.73 8.31 -6.58
C ALA A 134 0.33 9.37 -6.20
N VAL A 135 0.72 9.38 -4.94
CA VAL A 135 1.68 10.34 -4.38
C VAL A 135 2.82 9.56 -3.72
N PRO A 136 4.00 9.50 -4.35
CA PRO A 136 5.18 8.87 -3.77
C PRO A 136 5.77 9.71 -2.64
N HIS A 137 6.72 9.12 -1.89
CA HIS A 137 7.53 9.89 -0.96
C HIS A 137 8.38 10.95 -1.66
N SER A 138 8.45 12.12 -1.05
CA SER A 138 9.36 13.20 -1.40
C SER A 138 10.24 13.65 -0.22
N THR A 139 10.06 13.02 0.93
CA THR A 139 10.89 13.25 2.13
C THR A 139 12.22 12.53 1.99
N GLU A 140 13.31 13.27 2.19
CA GLU A 140 14.67 12.73 2.12
C GLU A 140 15.06 11.97 3.41
N ASN A 141 16.09 11.09 3.29
CA ASN A 141 16.73 10.40 4.41
C ASN A 141 15.81 9.46 5.23
N LEU A 142 14.81 8.87 4.59
CA LEU A 142 13.93 7.88 5.21
C LEU A 142 14.65 6.55 5.54
N ASP A 143 15.84 6.30 4.98
CA ASP A 143 16.69 5.15 5.29
C ASP A 143 17.02 5.02 6.79
N GLY A 144 17.03 6.14 7.53
CA GLY A 144 17.12 6.14 8.98
C GLY A 144 15.93 5.46 9.67
N MET A 145 14.73 5.51 9.07
CA MET A 145 13.55 4.79 9.55
C MET A 145 13.68 3.29 9.24
N GLY A 146 14.14 2.93 8.05
CA GLY A 146 14.41 1.54 7.68
C GLY A 146 15.42 0.88 8.64
N ARG A 147 16.53 1.53 8.94
CA ARG A 147 17.51 1.04 9.93
C ARG A 147 16.89 0.78 11.30
N ARG A 148 16.09 1.71 11.82
CA ARG A 148 15.41 1.54 13.13
C ARG A 148 14.38 0.42 13.10
N ALA A 149 13.73 0.21 11.96
CA ALA A 149 12.74 -0.85 11.77
C ALA A 149 13.36 -2.20 11.38
N HIS A 150 14.70 -2.28 11.22
CA HIS A 150 15.41 -3.46 10.69
C HIS A 150 14.94 -3.88 9.29
N MET A 151 14.48 -2.90 8.48
CA MET A 151 14.03 -3.11 7.11
C MET A 151 15.11 -2.69 6.12
N TYR A 152 15.36 -3.57 5.15
CA TYR A 152 16.44 -3.43 4.18
C TYR A 152 15.96 -3.88 2.80
N ARG A 153 16.57 -3.32 1.76
CA ARG A 153 16.44 -3.79 0.39
C ARG A 153 17.74 -4.46 -0.05
N LYS A 154 17.63 -5.60 -0.75
CA LYS A 154 18.78 -6.25 -1.37
C LYS A 154 18.96 -5.70 -2.77
N VAL A 155 20.16 -5.13 -3.05
CA VAL A 155 20.56 -4.59 -4.34
C VAL A 155 21.84 -5.29 -4.76
N GLY A 156 21.76 -6.15 -5.77
CA GLY A 156 22.84 -7.10 -6.06
C GLY A 156 23.08 -8.03 -4.87
N ASP A 157 24.31 -8.03 -4.35
CA ASP A 157 24.70 -8.81 -3.18
C ASP A 157 24.66 -8.02 -1.86
N GLU A 158 24.37 -6.73 -1.92
CA GLU A 158 24.38 -5.84 -0.77
C GLU A 158 22.99 -5.60 -0.18
N PHE A 159 22.95 -5.40 1.15
CA PHE A 159 21.76 -4.93 1.85
C PHE A 159 21.92 -3.46 2.18
N ILE A 160 21.03 -2.64 1.65
CA ILE A 160 20.92 -1.22 1.97
C ILE A 160 19.70 -0.99 2.86
N ALA A 161 19.80 -0.06 3.80
CA ALA A 161 18.63 0.30 4.62
C ALA A 161 17.49 0.77 3.72
N ASP A 162 16.28 0.35 4.04
CA ASP A 162 15.12 0.73 3.25
C ASP A 162 14.81 2.22 3.45
N ASP A 163 14.71 2.93 2.35
CA ASP A 163 14.30 4.33 2.28
C ASP A 163 12.82 4.50 1.94
N PHE A 164 12.10 3.37 1.84
CA PHE A 164 10.69 3.29 1.49
C PHE A 164 10.29 4.03 0.20
N ALA A 165 11.23 4.23 -0.72
CA ALA A 165 10.92 4.84 -2.01
C ALA A 165 9.85 4.07 -2.81
N HIS A 166 9.61 2.81 -2.48
CA HIS A 166 8.55 1.99 -3.04
C HIS A 166 7.17 2.23 -2.40
N GLU A 167 7.06 3.07 -1.35
CA GLU A 167 5.78 3.41 -0.72
C GLU A 167 5.12 4.59 -1.41
N GLN A 168 3.81 4.53 -1.57
CA GLN A 168 2.98 5.61 -2.10
C GLN A 168 1.67 5.76 -1.33
N SER A 169 1.15 6.98 -1.33
CA SER A 169 -0.20 7.29 -0.86
C SER A 169 -1.16 7.38 -2.04
N ILE A 170 -2.38 6.88 -1.87
CA ILE A 170 -3.46 7.06 -2.86
C ILE A 170 -4.40 8.15 -2.34
N VAL A 171 -4.60 9.18 -3.14
CA VAL A 171 -5.35 10.37 -2.76
C VAL A 171 -6.58 10.51 -3.63
N PHE A 172 -7.74 10.61 -3.02
CA PHE A 172 -9.02 10.87 -3.69
C PHE A 172 -9.47 12.31 -3.43
N GLU A 173 -9.79 13.02 -4.50
CA GLU A 173 -10.33 14.37 -4.42
C GLU A 173 -11.84 14.34 -4.24
N THR A 174 -12.35 14.66 -3.06
CA THR A 174 -13.78 14.68 -2.79
C THR A 174 -14.29 16.11 -2.58
N GLU A 175 -15.60 16.31 -2.62
CA GLU A 175 -16.24 17.59 -2.29
C GLU A 175 -15.90 18.09 -0.88
N LYS A 176 -15.56 17.19 0.05
CA LYS A 176 -15.19 17.53 1.43
C LYS A 176 -13.70 17.83 1.60
N GLY A 177 -12.88 17.53 0.59
CA GLY A 177 -11.43 17.63 0.59
C GLY A 177 -10.76 16.32 0.20
N LEU A 178 -9.45 16.24 0.40
CA LEU A 178 -8.64 15.08 0.06
C LEU A 178 -8.85 13.95 1.07
N VAL A 179 -9.04 12.74 0.57
CA VAL A 179 -9.01 11.49 1.36
C VAL A 179 -7.74 10.75 0.99
N ILE A 180 -6.85 10.57 1.95
CA ILE A 180 -5.55 9.93 1.79
C ILE A 180 -5.65 8.50 2.28
N PHE A 181 -5.23 7.55 1.47
CA PHE A 181 -4.98 6.18 1.88
C PHE A 181 -3.48 5.92 1.87
N ASN A 182 -2.95 5.44 3.01
CA ASN A 182 -1.59 4.95 3.11
C ASN A 182 -1.58 3.73 4.03
N SER A 183 -1.15 2.58 3.52
CA SER A 183 -1.41 1.30 4.17
C SER A 183 -0.58 1.05 5.42
N CYS A 184 0.72 1.44 5.41
CA CYS A 184 1.61 1.20 6.56
C CYS A 184 2.27 2.46 7.12
N SER A 185 2.41 3.49 6.31
CA SER A 185 3.06 4.76 6.69
C SER A 185 4.51 4.56 7.18
N HIS A 186 5.29 3.75 6.48
CA HIS A 186 6.70 3.49 6.80
C HIS A 186 7.55 4.76 6.75
N GLY A 187 7.26 5.66 5.81
CA GLY A 187 7.86 6.98 5.72
C GLY A 187 7.43 7.96 6.84
N GLY A 188 6.48 7.54 7.70
CA GLY A 188 5.93 8.32 8.79
C GLY A 188 4.73 9.18 8.37
N ILE A 189 3.62 9.04 9.11
CA ILE A 189 2.35 9.69 8.77
C ILE A 189 2.44 11.22 8.68
N ALA A 190 3.29 11.85 9.50
CA ALA A 190 3.48 13.30 9.46
C ALA A 190 4.16 13.75 8.14
N ASN A 191 5.11 12.96 7.63
CA ASN A 191 5.76 13.20 6.34
C ASN A 191 4.75 13.02 5.21
N ILE A 192 4.01 11.92 5.20
CA ILE A 192 2.98 11.61 4.20
C ILE A 192 1.94 12.72 4.09
N VAL A 193 1.42 13.21 5.23
CA VAL A 193 0.46 14.31 5.25
C VAL A 193 1.08 15.58 4.63
N ARG A 194 2.34 15.89 4.97
CA ARG A 194 3.07 17.05 4.44
C ARG A 194 3.34 16.92 2.93
N GLU A 195 3.69 15.74 2.45
CA GLU A 195 3.91 15.44 1.03
C GLU A 195 2.62 15.67 0.22
N VAL A 196 1.49 15.17 0.71
CA VAL A 196 0.19 15.42 0.08
C VAL A 196 -0.19 16.89 0.15
N GLN A 197 0.04 17.61 1.27
CA GLN A 197 -0.21 19.04 1.36
C GLN A 197 0.61 19.84 0.35
N ASN A 198 1.87 19.45 0.12
CA ASN A 198 2.75 20.08 -0.87
C ASN A 198 2.28 19.80 -2.31
N ALA A 199 1.89 18.56 -2.59
CA ALA A 199 1.39 18.17 -3.92
C ALA A 199 0.06 18.86 -4.28
N PHE A 200 -0.77 19.14 -3.27
CA PHE A 200 -2.11 19.73 -3.46
C PHE A 200 -2.28 21.03 -2.68
N ALA A 201 -1.39 21.99 -2.94
CA ALA A 201 -1.40 23.28 -2.25
C ALA A 201 -2.78 23.94 -2.23
N GLY A 202 -3.23 24.32 -1.04
CA GLY A 202 -4.53 24.97 -0.81
C GLY A 202 -5.73 24.02 -0.72
N LYS A 203 -5.57 22.71 -0.99
CA LYS A 203 -6.65 21.73 -0.77
C LYS A 203 -6.66 21.24 0.68
N LYS A 204 -7.84 21.15 1.26
CA LYS A 204 -8.03 20.64 2.62
C LYS A 204 -7.91 19.11 2.63
N ILE A 205 -7.15 18.56 3.55
CA ILE A 205 -7.20 17.12 3.88
C ILE A 205 -8.45 16.88 4.74
N TYR A 206 -9.31 16.00 4.29
CA TYR A 206 -10.53 15.62 4.98
C TYR A 206 -10.32 14.39 5.87
N ALA A 207 -9.61 13.38 5.38
CA ALA A 207 -9.35 12.14 6.12
C ALA A 207 -8.02 11.51 5.70
N VAL A 208 -7.42 10.77 6.64
CA VAL A 208 -6.30 9.86 6.40
C VAL A 208 -6.72 8.48 6.91
N ILE A 209 -6.55 7.46 6.08
CA ILE A 209 -7.03 6.09 6.32
C ILE A 209 -5.90 5.12 6.03
N GLY A 210 -5.66 4.18 6.96
CA GLY A 210 -4.63 3.14 6.81
C GLY A 210 -3.97 2.75 8.11
N GLY A 211 -2.81 2.11 8.03
CA GLY A 211 -1.96 1.74 9.16
C GLY A 211 -0.86 2.78 9.38
N PHE A 212 -0.49 2.99 10.64
CA PHE A 212 0.46 4.06 11.01
C PHE A 212 1.71 3.56 11.74
N HIS A 213 1.90 2.26 11.87
CA HIS A 213 3.03 1.63 12.58
C HIS A 213 3.28 2.17 14.00
N MET A 214 2.24 2.63 14.69
CA MET A 214 2.36 3.34 15.97
C MET A 214 2.25 2.44 17.21
N MET A 215 1.97 1.14 17.06
CA MET A 215 1.66 0.24 18.20
C MET A 215 2.82 0.02 19.17
N LYS A 216 4.06 0.35 18.81
CA LYS A 216 5.26 0.18 19.64
C LYS A 216 5.94 1.50 19.97
N LEU A 217 5.37 2.62 19.59
CA LEU A 217 5.95 3.93 19.87
C LEU A 217 5.57 4.37 21.28
N SER A 218 6.55 4.69 22.11
CA SER A 218 6.32 5.43 23.33
C SER A 218 5.95 6.87 22.95
N GLY A 219 5.11 7.55 23.76
CA GLY A 219 4.53 8.84 23.40
C GLY A 219 5.49 10.00 23.09
N LEU A 220 6.82 9.76 23.15
CA LEU A 220 7.87 10.72 22.77
C LEU A 220 8.44 10.47 21.37
N ASP A 221 8.16 9.32 20.76
CA ASP A 221 8.69 8.93 19.47
C ASP A 221 7.75 9.29 18.31
N THR A 222 6.64 9.95 18.61
CA THR A 222 5.56 10.29 17.66
C THR A 222 5.58 11.73 17.16
N LEU A 223 6.58 12.52 17.55
CA LEU A 223 6.71 13.94 17.16
C LEU A 223 7.87 14.17 16.21
#